data_96f62dcc85c190d21b24f237cb414a18
#
_entry.id   96f62dcc85c190d21b24f237cb414a18
#
_cell.length_a   1.000
_cell.length_b   1.000
_cell.length_c   1.000
_cell.angle_alpha   90.00
_cell.angle_beta   90.00
_cell.angle_gamma   90.00
#
_symmetry.space_group_name_H-M   'P 1'
#
loop_
_entity.id
_entity.type
_entity.pdbx_description
1 polymer ?
#
loop_
_entity_poly.entity_id
_entity_poly.type
_entity_poly.pdbx_seq_one_letter_code
_entity_poly.pdbx_strand_id
1 'polypeptide(L)'
;MKLGIVGLPNVGKSTLFNAITNAGAESANFPFCTIEPNVGVVAVPDERLDKLAEMYEPDKKTPAVIEFVDIAGLVKGASQGAGLGNKFLENIRRTDAIVHVVRCFDDENIMHVVADAGTNVPVDPLGDIETIDLELIMADLEMVNRRVDKATKAAKGDKKFLREAEVFRALADHLNAGKSARTFECSEDEMAIVASADLLSLKPIIYAANMDEEGFADQSANPYFNLVAELAKKEGAQVLPICAKLEQDIAELEEDDRAMFLEELGIEKSGLDRLIQCSYDLLGLISFLTYGKDECRAWTIRKGTKAPQAAGKIHSDIERGFIRAEVIAYDDMMKFGSVNAAKEKGQLRSEGKEYVMQDGDMVYFRFNV
;
A
#
# COMPACT_ATOMS: atom_id res chain seq x y z
N MET A 1 0.84 -1.37 -8.70
CA MET A 1 0.95 -1.91 -7.32
C MET A 1 -0.42 -1.87 -6.71
N LYS A 2 -0.83 -2.98 -6.06
CA LYS A 2 -2.23 -3.17 -5.66
C LYS A 2 -2.33 -3.37 -4.16
N LEU A 3 -3.19 -2.61 -3.49
CA LEU A 3 -3.56 -2.84 -2.09
C LEU A 3 -4.96 -3.43 -2.03
N GLY A 4 -5.14 -4.49 -1.26
CA GLY A 4 -6.44 -5.09 -1.01
C GLY A 4 -7.12 -4.43 0.18
N ILE A 5 -8.30 -3.87 -0.02
CA ILE A 5 -9.12 -3.37 1.09
C ILE A 5 -9.94 -4.53 1.63
N VAL A 6 -9.73 -4.86 2.88
CA VAL A 6 -10.44 -5.93 3.59
C VAL A 6 -11.15 -5.37 4.83
N GLY A 7 -12.13 -6.08 5.33
CA GLY A 7 -12.85 -5.75 6.55
C GLY A 7 -14.13 -6.57 6.66
N LEU A 8 -14.63 -6.72 7.86
CA LEU A 8 -15.91 -7.38 8.11
C LEU A 8 -17.09 -6.57 7.53
N PRO A 9 -18.28 -7.14 7.41
CA PRO A 9 -19.44 -6.37 6.99
C PRO A 9 -19.72 -5.16 7.91
N ASN A 10 -20.19 -4.06 7.33
CA ASN A 10 -20.63 -2.84 8.04
C ASN A 10 -19.52 -2.08 8.81
N VAL A 11 -18.24 -2.28 8.47
CA VAL A 11 -17.12 -1.52 9.06
C VAL A 11 -16.81 -0.21 8.31
N GLY A 12 -17.56 0.10 7.23
CA GLY A 12 -17.31 1.28 6.38
C GLY A 12 -16.40 1.01 5.18
N LYS A 13 -16.09 -0.26 4.88
CA LYS A 13 -15.21 -0.66 3.77
C LYS A 13 -15.67 -0.10 2.41
N SER A 14 -16.95 -0.29 2.06
CA SER A 14 -17.50 0.19 0.79
C SER A 14 -17.56 1.71 0.71
N THR A 15 -17.83 2.38 1.83
CA THR A 15 -17.80 3.85 1.92
C THR A 15 -16.42 4.38 1.64
N LEU A 16 -15.38 3.82 2.26
CA LEU A 16 -13.99 4.17 2.01
C LEU A 16 -13.59 3.89 0.56
N PHE A 17 -13.98 2.73 0.01
CA PHE A 17 -13.68 2.40 -1.39
C PHE A 17 -14.37 3.34 -2.37
N ASN A 18 -15.60 3.78 -2.10
CA ASN A 18 -16.30 4.78 -2.90
C ASN A 18 -15.58 6.13 -2.85
N ALA A 19 -15.12 6.58 -1.68
CA ALA A 19 -14.32 7.79 -1.55
C ALA A 19 -13.03 7.70 -2.41
N ILE A 20 -12.34 6.55 -2.36
CA ILE A 20 -11.16 6.28 -3.20
C ILE A 20 -11.51 6.35 -4.69
N THR A 21 -12.60 5.72 -5.12
CA THR A 21 -12.99 5.69 -6.54
C THR A 21 -13.47 7.05 -7.04
N ASN A 22 -14.16 7.83 -6.21
CA ASN A 22 -14.58 9.19 -6.56
C ASN A 22 -13.36 10.12 -6.70
N ALA A 23 -12.43 10.09 -5.76
CA ALA A 23 -11.17 10.82 -5.87
C ALA A 23 -10.32 10.35 -7.08
N GLY A 24 -10.48 9.08 -7.50
CA GLY A 24 -9.81 8.50 -8.65
C GLY A 24 -10.49 8.77 -10.00
N ALA A 25 -11.71 9.32 -10.03
CA ALA A 25 -12.44 9.58 -11.27
C ALA A 25 -11.67 10.54 -12.19
N GLU A 26 -10.96 11.51 -11.64
CA GLU A 26 -10.02 12.38 -12.38
C GLU A 26 -8.81 11.62 -12.92
N SER A 27 -8.43 10.53 -12.28
CA SER A 27 -7.30 9.67 -12.66
C SER A 27 -7.64 8.70 -13.80
N ALA A 28 -8.92 8.49 -14.13
CA ALA A 28 -9.37 7.55 -15.18
C ALA A 28 -8.83 7.89 -16.57
N ASN A 29 -8.37 9.12 -16.77
CA ASN A 29 -7.77 9.58 -18.03
C ASN A 29 -6.25 9.27 -18.13
N PHE A 30 -5.64 8.59 -17.15
CA PHE A 30 -4.22 8.26 -17.24
C PHE A 30 -3.99 7.08 -18.20
N PRO A 31 -2.94 7.14 -19.05
CA PRO A 31 -2.58 6.04 -19.93
C PRO A 31 -2.29 4.77 -19.15
N PHE A 32 -2.81 3.63 -19.63
CA PHE A 32 -2.61 2.29 -19.03
C PHE A 32 -3.48 1.94 -17.82
N CYS A 33 -4.44 2.78 -17.39
CA CYS A 33 -5.44 2.38 -16.42
C CYS A 33 -6.53 1.55 -17.10
N THR A 34 -6.60 0.26 -16.77
CA THR A 34 -7.73 -0.61 -17.15
C THR A 34 -8.84 -0.40 -16.11
N ILE A 35 -10.04 -0.07 -16.53
CA ILE A 35 -11.21 0.00 -15.66
C ILE A 35 -11.63 -1.44 -15.38
N GLU A 36 -11.17 -2.00 -14.28
CA GLU A 36 -11.65 -3.29 -13.76
C GLU A 36 -12.69 -3.02 -12.67
N PRO A 37 -13.81 -3.79 -12.63
CA PRO A 37 -14.75 -3.66 -11.52
C PRO A 37 -14.04 -3.97 -10.20
N ASN A 38 -14.34 -3.17 -9.18
CA ASN A 38 -13.74 -3.22 -7.84
C ASN A 38 -12.24 -2.84 -7.77
N VAL A 39 -11.71 -2.09 -8.74
CA VAL A 39 -10.37 -1.49 -8.69
C VAL A 39 -10.50 0.02 -8.75
N GLY A 40 -10.06 0.70 -7.71
CA GLY A 40 -9.90 2.17 -7.65
C GLY A 40 -8.45 2.54 -7.94
N VAL A 41 -8.23 3.43 -8.89
CA VAL A 41 -6.90 3.97 -9.22
C VAL A 41 -6.87 5.41 -8.77
N VAL A 42 -5.92 5.76 -7.90
CA VAL A 42 -5.80 7.13 -7.38
C VAL A 42 -4.40 7.68 -7.62
N ALA A 43 -4.36 8.99 -7.84
CA ALA A 43 -3.11 9.73 -7.91
C ALA A 43 -2.43 9.76 -6.53
N VAL A 44 -1.11 9.63 -6.53
CA VAL A 44 -0.30 9.87 -5.33
C VAL A 44 -0.03 11.36 -5.23
N PRO A 45 -0.51 12.05 -4.18
CA PRO A 45 -0.24 13.46 -4.00
C PRO A 45 1.28 13.72 -3.91
N ASP A 46 1.80 14.62 -4.75
CA ASP A 46 3.23 14.97 -4.76
C ASP A 46 3.42 16.46 -5.09
N GLU A 47 3.59 17.27 -4.05
CA GLU A 47 3.81 18.72 -4.16
C GLU A 47 5.01 19.07 -5.04
N ARG A 48 5.98 18.14 -5.19
CA ARG A 48 7.16 18.35 -6.04
C ARG A 48 6.76 18.37 -7.52
N LEU A 49 5.83 17.49 -7.90
CA LEU A 49 5.30 17.47 -9.27
C LEU A 49 4.47 18.72 -9.57
N ASP A 50 3.70 19.20 -8.59
CA ASP A 50 2.88 20.41 -8.73
C ASP A 50 3.76 21.63 -8.98
N LYS A 51 4.80 21.82 -8.16
CA LYS A 51 5.77 22.90 -8.35
C LYS A 51 6.55 22.80 -9.67
N LEU A 52 6.86 21.60 -10.12
CA LEU A 52 7.48 21.42 -11.44
C LEU A 52 6.52 21.80 -12.57
N ALA A 53 5.24 21.45 -12.44
CA ALA A 53 4.23 21.84 -13.41
C ALA A 53 4.05 23.37 -13.46
N GLU A 54 4.08 24.07 -12.33
CA GLU A 54 4.08 25.54 -12.29
C GLU A 54 5.32 26.15 -12.98
N MET A 55 6.50 25.52 -12.82
CA MET A 55 7.75 26.04 -13.39
C MET A 55 7.88 25.81 -14.89
N TYR A 56 7.39 24.68 -15.40
CA TYR A 56 7.56 24.27 -16.80
C TYR A 56 6.34 24.54 -17.65
N GLU A 57 5.17 24.80 -17.04
CA GLU A 57 3.87 24.96 -17.72
C GLU A 57 3.68 23.87 -18.81
N PRO A 58 3.70 22.57 -18.42
CA PRO A 58 3.68 21.47 -19.37
C PRO A 58 2.27 21.30 -19.97
N ASP A 59 2.22 20.76 -21.19
CA ASP A 59 0.97 20.36 -21.81
C ASP A 59 0.24 19.28 -21.01
N LYS A 60 1.01 18.50 -20.23
CA LYS A 60 0.46 17.40 -19.40
C LYS A 60 1.21 17.26 -18.06
N LYS A 61 0.44 17.15 -16.97
CA LYS A 61 0.90 16.73 -15.63
C LYS A 61 0.43 15.31 -15.37
N THR A 62 1.35 14.36 -15.10
CA THR A 62 1.02 12.96 -14.85
C THR A 62 1.58 12.51 -13.51
N PRO A 63 0.75 12.37 -12.45
CA PRO A 63 1.18 11.89 -11.16
C PRO A 63 1.49 10.39 -11.18
N ALA A 64 2.19 9.91 -10.15
CA ALA A 64 2.26 8.50 -9.82
C ALA A 64 0.87 8.01 -9.41
N VAL A 65 0.59 6.72 -9.59
CA VAL A 65 -0.71 6.14 -9.23
C VAL A 65 -0.53 4.88 -8.39
N ILE A 66 -1.52 4.62 -7.54
CA ILE A 66 -1.65 3.40 -6.76
C ILE A 66 -3.05 2.80 -6.97
N GLU A 67 -3.14 1.48 -6.92
CA GLU A 67 -4.39 0.76 -7.15
C GLU A 67 -4.90 0.18 -5.82
N PHE A 68 -6.17 0.44 -5.52
CA PHE A 68 -6.90 -0.19 -4.42
C PHE A 68 -7.92 -1.18 -5.00
N VAL A 69 -7.98 -2.37 -4.41
CA VAL A 69 -8.90 -3.43 -4.82
C VAL A 69 -9.91 -3.67 -3.70
N ASP A 70 -11.20 -3.45 -3.96
CA ASP A 70 -12.23 -3.83 -3.01
C ASP A 70 -12.36 -5.37 -2.98
N ILE A 71 -11.96 -5.94 -1.87
CA ILE A 71 -12.08 -7.38 -1.64
C ILE A 71 -13.36 -7.62 -0.86
N ALA A 72 -14.30 -8.34 -1.48
CA ALA A 72 -15.60 -8.66 -0.87
C ALA A 72 -15.41 -9.22 0.54
N GLY A 73 -16.26 -8.74 1.47
CA GLY A 73 -16.13 -9.04 2.90
C GLY A 73 -16.04 -10.53 3.19
N LEU A 74 -15.24 -10.86 4.18
CA LEU A 74 -15.04 -12.21 4.68
C LEU A 74 -16.32 -12.71 5.35
N VAL A 75 -16.71 -13.94 5.05
CA VAL A 75 -17.62 -14.74 5.88
C VAL A 75 -16.75 -15.78 6.58
N LYS A 76 -16.86 -15.89 7.90
CA LYS A 76 -16.11 -16.87 8.73
C LYS A 76 -16.21 -18.28 8.11
N GLY A 77 -15.11 -19.03 8.08
CA GLY A 77 -15.01 -20.34 7.43
C GLY A 77 -14.59 -20.25 5.96
N ALA A 78 -14.07 -19.14 5.53
CA ALA A 78 -13.58 -18.93 4.16
C ALA A 78 -12.47 -19.91 3.77
N SER A 79 -11.60 -20.27 4.71
CA SER A 79 -10.51 -21.22 4.55
C SER A 79 -11.00 -22.69 4.47
N GLN A 80 -12.21 -22.99 4.96
CA GLN A 80 -12.76 -24.35 4.99
C GLN A 80 -13.55 -24.76 3.74
N GLY A 81 -13.48 -23.99 2.63
CA GLY A 81 -13.90 -24.49 1.33
C GLY A 81 -15.30 -24.10 0.84
N ALA A 82 -16.01 -23.15 1.46
CA ALA A 82 -17.20 -22.58 0.86
C ALA A 82 -16.76 -21.55 -0.22
N GLY A 83 -17.12 -21.77 -1.47
CA GLY A 83 -16.62 -21.11 -2.69
C GLY A 83 -16.35 -19.59 -2.67
N LEU A 84 -17.02 -18.80 -1.83
CA LEU A 84 -16.77 -17.36 -1.63
C LEU A 84 -15.48 -17.08 -0.86
N GLY A 85 -15.12 -17.95 0.10
CA GLY A 85 -13.90 -17.77 0.88
C GLY A 85 -12.62 -17.98 0.07
N ASN A 86 -12.61 -18.95 -0.83
CA ASN A 86 -11.47 -19.17 -1.72
C ASN A 86 -11.22 -17.96 -2.64
N LYS A 87 -12.30 -17.30 -3.11
CA LYS A 87 -12.19 -16.07 -3.91
C LYS A 87 -11.60 -14.91 -3.10
N PHE A 88 -12.00 -14.77 -1.83
CA PHE A 88 -11.43 -13.77 -0.92
C PHE A 88 -9.92 -13.95 -0.79
N LEU A 89 -9.46 -15.15 -0.43
CA LEU A 89 -8.04 -15.46 -0.29
C LEU A 89 -7.26 -15.31 -1.60
N GLU A 90 -7.86 -15.70 -2.75
CA GLU A 90 -7.26 -15.51 -4.06
C GLU A 90 -7.11 -14.02 -4.41
N ASN A 91 -8.09 -13.19 -4.10
CA ASN A 91 -8.01 -11.75 -4.32
C ASN A 91 -6.91 -11.11 -3.47
N ILE A 92 -6.79 -11.47 -2.18
CA ILE A 92 -5.69 -11.00 -1.33
C ILE A 92 -4.34 -11.45 -1.89
N ARG A 93 -4.23 -12.67 -2.41
CA ARG A 93 -2.98 -13.17 -2.99
C ARG A 93 -2.45 -12.29 -4.12
N ARG A 94 -3.35 -11.70 -4.90
CA ARG A 94 -3.03 -10.82 -6.03
C ARG A 94 -2.64 -9.38 -5.63
N THR A 95 -2.69 -9.05 -4.35
CA THR A 95 -2.32 -7.72 -3.84
C THR A 95 -0.93 -7.71 -3.24
N ASP A 96 -0.28 -6.54 -3.21
CA ASP A 96 1.05 -6.36 -2.63
C ASP A 96 1.00 -6.10 -1.13
N ALA A 97 -0.08 -5.48 -0.63
CA ALA A 97 -0.31 -5.16 0.79
C ALA A 97 -1.82 -5.16 1.09
N ILE A 98 -2.17 -5.06 2.38
CA ILE A 98 -3.54 -5.08 2.88
C ILE A 98 -3.85 -3.77 3.58
N VAL A 99 -5.01 -3.17 3.27
CA VAL A 99 -5.65 -2.14 4.06
C VAL A 99 -6.82 -2.79 4.80
N HIS A 100 -6.68 -2.96 6.10
CA HIS A 100 -7.71 -3.57 6.93
C HIS A 100 -8.56 -2.49 7.57
N VAL A 101 -9.79 -2.33 7.07
CA VAL A 101 -10.76 -1.38 7.63
C VAL A 101 -11.36 -1.98 8.88
N VAL A 102 -11.18 -1.30 10.01
CA VAL A 102 -11.61 -1.74 11.34
C VAL A 102 -12.62 -0.74 11.89
N ARG A 103 -13.76 -1.23 12.37
CA ARG A 103 -14.79 -0.39 12.96
C ARG A 103 -14.38 0.10 14.34
N CYS A 104 -14.28 1.41 14.50
CA CYS A 104 -13.93 2.10 15.75
C CYS A 104 -14.97 3.15 16.14
N PHE A 105 -16.23 2.89 15.90
CA PHE A 105 -17.37 3.76 16.23
C PHE A 105 -18.60 2.94 16.62
N ASP A 106 -19.46 3.52 17.46
CA ASP A 106 -20.76 2.98 17.78
C ASP A 106 -21.85 3.68 16.95
N ASP A 107 -22.76 2.89 16.37
CA ASP A 107 -23.96 3.40 15.70
C ASP A 107 -25.08 2.36 15.90
N GLU A 108 -26.16 2.76 16.55
CA GLU A 108 -27.30 1.90 16.83
C GLU A 108 -28.05 1.43 15.57
N ASN A 109 -27.91 2.18 14.48
CA ASN A 109 -28.53 1.87 13.18
C ASN A 109 -27.70 0.92 12.33
N ILE A 110 -26.43 0.73 12.68
CA ILE A 110 -25.48 -0.11 11.94
C ILE A 110 -25.18 -1.36 12.77
N MET A 111 -25.75 -2.47 12.39
CA MET A 111 -25.52 -3.74 13.08
C MET A 111 -24.04 -4.16 12.97
N HIS A 112 -23.43 -4.51 14.11
CA HIS A 112 -22.16 -5.19 14.13
C HIS A 112 -22.40 -6.68 13.86
N VAL A 113 -21.83 -7.20 12.78
CA VAL A 113 -22.03 -8.57 12.33
C VAL A 113 -20.81 -9.39 12.70
N VAL A 114 -20.91 -10.18 13.76
CA VAL A 114 -19.95 -11.24 14.09
C VAL A 114 -20.55 -12.57 13.68
N ALA A 115 -19.79 -13.36 12.95
CA ALA A 115 -20.27 -14.53 12.19
C ALA A 115 -21.09 -15.58 12.98
N ASP A 116 -20.93 -15.68 14.31
CA ASP A 116 -21.61 -16.68 15.15
C ASP A 116 -22.46 -16.13 16.29
N ALA A 117 -22.51 -14.79 16.49
CA ALA A 117 -23.08 -14.21 17.70
C ALA A 117 -24.47 -13.59 17.52
N GLY A 118 -25.04 -13.63 16.32
CA GLY A 118 -26.33 -12.99 16.05
C GLY A 118 -26.22 -11.45 15.91
N THR A 119 -27.35 -10.79 15.79
CA THR A 119 -27.45 -9.34 15.66
C THR A 119 -27.37 -8.67 17.04
N ASN A 120 -26.61 -7.58 17.16
CA ASN A 120 -26.41 -6.74 18.36
C ASN A 120 -25.26 -7.16 19.30
N VAL A 121 -24.11 -7.47 18.74
CA VAL A 121 -22.88 -7.63 19.52
C VAL A 121 -22.20 -6.28 19.68
N PRO A 122 -21.62 -5.96 20.86
CA PRO A 122 -20.80 -4.75 21.03
C PRO A 122 -19.66 -4.68 19.98
N VAL A 123 -19.25 -3.48 19.62
CA VAL A 123 -18.10 -3.27 18.73
C VAL A 123 -16.85 -3.83 19.40
N ASP A 124 -16.16 -4.72 18.72
CA ASP A 124 -14.91 -5.35 19.17
C ASP A 124 -13.87 -5.32 18.05
N PRO A 125 -13.10 -4.23 17.92
CA PRO A 125 -12.14 -4.09 16.85
C PRO A 125 -11.02 -5.13 16.88
N LEU A 126 -10.63 -5.62 18.05
CA LEU A 126 -9.62 -6.67 18.16
C LEU A 126 -10.14 -8.02 17.68
N GLY A 127 -11.37 -8.38 18.05
CA GLY A 127 -12.04 -9.59 17.58
C GLY A 127 -12.28 -9.57 16.07
N ASP A 128 -12.59 -8.40 15.51
CA ASP A 128 -12.73 -8.20 14.05
C ASP A 128 -11.41 -8.47 13.33
N ILE A 129 -10.30 -7.93 13.85
CA ILE A 129 -8.95 -8.14 13.31
C ILE A 129 -8.57 -9.63 13.42
N GLU A 130 -8.74 -10.24 14.59
CA GLU A 130 -8.43 -11.64 14.83
C GLU A 130 -9.19 -12.55 13.87
N THR A 131 -10.46 -12.26 13.59
CA THR A 131 -11.29 -13.03 12.66
C THR A 131 -10.68 -13.09 11.25
N ILE A 132 -10.21 -11.96 10.73
CA ILE A 132 -9.57 -11.91 9.40
C ILE A 132 -8.19 -12.55 9.45
N ASP A 133 -7.38 -12.25 10.46
CA ASP A 133 -6.05 -12.81 10.58
C ASP A 133 -6.08 -14.34 10.69
N LEU A 134 -7.01 -14.93 11.44
CA LEU A 134 -7.15 -16.39 11.54
C LEU A 134 -7.42 -17.06 10.19
N GLU A 135 -8.24 -16.45 9.33
CA GLU A 135 -8.50 -17.00 8.00
C GLU A 135 -7.24 -16.98 7.12
N LEU A 136 -6.45 -15.89 7.19
CA LEU A 136 -5.18 -15.79 6.47
C LEU A 136 -4.16 -16.82 7.00
N ILE A 137 -4.05 -16.93 8.33
CA ILE A 137 -3.17 -17.86 9.02
C ILE A 137 -3.52 -19.31 8.67
N MET A 138 -4.80 -19.69 8.67
CA MET A 138 -5.22 -21.05 8.32
C MET A 138 -4.88 -21.41 6.88
N ALA A 139 -5.08 -20.50 5.94
CA ALA A 139 -4.69 -20.70 4.54
C ALA A 139 -3.17 -20.84 4.39
N ASP A 140 -2.39 -20.03 5.12
CA ASP A 140 -0.94 -20.10 5.11
C ASP A 140 -0.42 -21.38 5.77
N LEU A 141 -1.03 -21.81 6.87
CA LEU A 141 -0.66 -23.04 7.56
C LEU A 141 -0.77 -24.28 6.65
N GLU A 142 -1.85 -24.36 5.87
CA GLU A 142 -2.00 -25.42 4.88
C GLU A 142 -0.86 -25.41 3.84
N MET A 143 -0.50 -24.21 3.35
CA MET A 143 0.61 -24.04 2.40
C MET A 143 1.96 -24.39 3.04
N VAL A 144 2.23 -23.89 4.24
CA VAL A 144 3.48 -24.14 4.96
C VAL A 144 3.66 -25.62 5.26
N ASN A 145 2.61 -26.33 5.68
CA ASN A 145 2.68 -27.77 5.90
C ASN A 145 3.06 -28.53 4.62
N ARG A 146 2.51 -28.16 3.46
CA ARG A 146 2.94 -28.73 2.16
C ARG A 146 4.40 -28.45 1.86
N ARG A 147 4.93 -27.25 2.22
CA ARG A 147 6.35 -26.90 2.09
C ARG A 147 7.23 -27.75 3.02
N VAL A 148 6.83 -27.93 4.28
CA VAL A 148 7.51 -28.83 5.25
C VAL A 148 7.65 -30.23 4.69
N ASP A 149 6.57 -30.82 4.18
CA ASP A 149 6.58 -32.16 3.61
C ASP A 149 7.52 -32.25 2.40
N LYS A 150 7.46 -31.29 1.49
CA LYS A 150 8.30 -31.24 0.31
C LYS A 150 9.78 -31.10 0.68
N ALA A 151 10.12 -30.14 1.53
CA ALA A 151 11.50 -29.89 1.97
C ALA A 151 12.07 -31.11 2.75
N THR A 152 11.26 -31.73 3.63
CA THR A 152 11.66 -32.91 4.37
C THR A 152 11.94 -34.15 3.46
N LYS A 153 11.14 -34.31 2.40
CA LYS A 153 11.40 -35.36 1.39
C LYS A 153 12.67 -35.08 0.61
N ALA A 154 12.87 -33.84 0.17
CA ALA A 154 14.05 -33.42 -0.58
C ALA A 154 15.35 -33.55 0.25
N ALA A 155 15.29 -33.25 1.55
CA ALA A 155 16.43 -33.34 2.48
C ALA A 155 16.99 -34.75 2.63
N LYS A 156 16.20 -35.83 2.31
CA LYS A 156 16.70 -37.18 2.29
C LYS A 156 17.72 -37.43 1.18
N GLY A 157 17.63 -36.68 0.08
CA GLY A 157 18.56 -36.80 -1.04
C GLY A 157 19.64 -35.68 -1.03
N ASP A 158 19.32 -34.53 -0.51
CA ASP A 158 20.23 -33.37 -0.49
C ASP A 158 20.08 -32.56 0.81
N LYS A 159 21.12 -32.58 1.63
CA LYS A 159 21.14 -31.92 2.96
C LYS A 159 20.89 -30.41 2.92
N LYS A 160 21.05 -29.74 1.78
CA LYS A 160 20.78 -28.30 1.65
C LYS A 160 19.31 -27.94 1.96
N PHE A 161 18.38 -28.88 1.77
CA PHE A 161 16.96 -28.68 2.10
C PHE A 161 16.63 -28.86 3.58
N LEU A 162 17.59 -29.27 4.42
CA LEU A 162 17.35 -29.40 5.87
C LEU A 162 16.98 -28.07 6.48
N ARG A 163 17.73 -27.00 6.14
CA ARG A 163 17.45 -25.66 6.66
C ARG A 163 16.08 -25.15 6.26
N GLU A 164 15.69 -25.35 5.00
CA GLU A 164 14.34 -24.99 4.53
C GLU A 164 13.25 -25.71 5.33
N ALA A 165 13.43 -27.03 5.57
CA ALA A 165 12.48 -27.82 6.37
C ALA A 165 12.39 -27.36 7.82
N GLU A 166 13.50 -26.96 8.45
CA GLU A 166 13.54 -26.45 9.82
C GLU A 166 12.82 -25.11 9.92
N VAL A 167 13.08 -24.18 9.00
CA VAL A 167 12.44 -22.86 8.96
C VAL A 167 10.93 -22.98 8.79
N PHE A 168 10.47 -23.79 7.83
CA PHE A 168 9.03 -23.98 7.63
C PHE A 168 8.34 -24.71 8.78
N ARG A 169 9.04 -25.61 9.53
CA ARG A 169 8.46 -26.19 10.76
C ARG A 169 8.29 -25.15 11.85
N ALA A 170 9.32 -24.34 12.10
CA ALA A 170 9.23 -23.27 13.08
C ALA A 170 8.13 -22.27 12.74
N LEU A 171 7.98 -21.94 11.44
CA LEU A 171 6.89 -21.10 10.97
C LEU A 171 5.52 -21.79 11.14
N ALA A 172 5.39 -23.09 10.86
CA ALA A 172 4.15 -23.83 11.08
C ALA A 172 3.75 -23.81 12.56
N ASP A 173 4.69 -23.99 13.47
CA ASP A 173 4.45 -23.89 14.92
C ASP A 173 3.99 -22.51 15.34
N HIS A 174 4.58 -21.44 14.75
CA HIS A 174 4.19 -20.05 14.97
C HIS A 174 2.75 -19.77 14.48
N LEU A 175 2.40 -20.22 13.28
CA LEU A 175 1.06 -20.11 12.72
C LEU A 175 0.03 -20.92 13.51
N ASN A 176 0.38 -22.13 13.96
CA ASN A 176 -0.48 -22.97 14.82
C ASN A 176 -0.76 -22.30 16.19
N ALA A 177 0.12 -21.43 16.66
CA ALA A 177 -0.11 -20.61 17.86
C ALA A 177 -1.03 -19.40 17.60
N GLY A 178 -1.65 -19.29 16.41
CA GLY A 178 -2.54 -18.19 16.02
C GLY A 178 -1.80 -16.88 15.71
N LYS A 179 -0.50 -16.94 15.44
CA LYS A 179 0.31 -15.74 15.14
C LYS A 179 0.55 -15.62 13.64
N SER A 180 0.35 -14.41 13.10
CA SER A 180 0.58 -14.13 11.68
C SER A 180 2.05 -14.27 11.28
N ALA A 181 2.32 -14.64 10.03
CA ALA A 181 3.71 -14.76 9.53
C ALA A 181 4.49 -13.45 9.61
N ARG A 182 3.82 -12.28 9.64
CA ARG A 182 4.43 -10.96 9.85
C ARG A 182 5.20 -10.85 11.16
N THR A 183 4.75 -11.56 12.20
CA THR A 183 5.34 -11.53 13.54
C THR A 183 6.36 -12.67 13.79
N PHE A 184 6.71 -13.41 12.74
CA PHE A 184 7.69 -14.48 12.84
C PHE A 184 9.10 -13.91 12.89
N GLU A 185 9.78 -14.10 14.03
CA GLU A 185 11.16 -13.64 14.23
C GLU A 185 12.14 -14.64 13.62
N CYS A 186 12.95 -14.19 12.67
CA CYS A 186 13.96 -15.00 12.01
C CYS A 186 15.08 -14.13 11.42
N SER A 187 16.19 -14.77 10.99
CA SER A 187 17.29 -14.08 10.31
C SER A 187 16.90 -13.65 8.89
N GLU A 188 17.67 -12.75 8.26
CA GLU A 188 17.44 -12.31 6.87
C GLU A 188 17.46 -13.49 5.90
N ASP A 189 18.38 -14.45 6.07
CA ASP A 189 18.46 -15.66 5.22
C ASP A 189 17.21 -16.54 5.38
N GLU A 190 16.70 -16.66 6.60
CA GLU A 190 15.46 -17.40 6.88
C GLU A 190 14.24 -16.68 6.34
N MET A 191 14.20 -15.33 6.44
CA MET A 191 13.14 -14.52 5.86
C MET A 191 13.08 -14.69 4.34
N ALA A 192 14.21 -14.83 3.65
CA ALA A 192 14.24 -15.14 2.22
C ALA A 192 13.56 -16.49 1.90
N ILE A 193 13.73 -17.50 2.78
CA ILE A 193 13.04 -18.78 2.66
C ILE A 193 11.53 -18.60 2.88
N VAL A 194 11.12 -17.91 3.95
CA VAL A 194 9.70 -17.63 4.29
C VAL A 194 9.02 -16.87 3.14
N ALA A 195 9.65 -15.82 2.63
CA ALA A 195 9.13 -15.00 1.53
C ALA A 195 8.89 -15.81 0.24
N SER A 196 9.65 -16.91 0.02
CA SER A 196 9.47 -17.79 -1.13
C SER A 196 8.12 -18.53 -1.15
N ALA A 197 7.40 -18.55 -0.03
CA ALA A 197 6.11 -19.24 0.10
C ALA A 197 4.90 -18.39 -0.29
N ASP A 198 5.07 -17.09 -0.55
CA ASP A 198 4.00 -16.14 -0.91
C ASP A 198 2.80 -16.21 0.05
N LEU A 199 3.09 -16.02 1.33
CA LEU A 199 2.10 -16.13 2.41
C LEU A 199 1.22 -14.90 2.51
N LEU A 200 -0.06 -15.11 2.82
CA LEU A 200 -1.06 -14.06 2.95
C LEU A 200 -0.85 -13.25 4.23
N SER A 201 -0.62 -13.91 5.37
CA SER A 201 -0.38 -13.28 6.65
C SER A 201 1.02 -12.66 6.80
N LEU A 202 1.89 -12.82 5.77
CA LEU A 202 3.18 -12.12 5.68
C LEU A 202 3.06 -10.75 4.99
N LYS A 203 1.97 -10.51 4.23
CA LYS A 203 1.78 -9.25 3.51
C LYS A 203 1.78 -8.08 4.48
N PRO A 204 2.43 -6.95 4.10
CA PRO A 204 2.36 -5.72 4.88
C PRO A 204 0.91 -5.26 5.06
N ILE A 205 0.60 -4.67 6.23
CA ILE A 205 -0.76 -4.27 6.58
C ILE A 205 -0.82 -2.85 7.13
N ILE A 206 -1.89 -2.13 6.78
CA ILE A 206 -2.31 -0.87 7.40
C ILE A 206 -3.67 -1.13 8.03
N TYR A 207 -3.82 -0.81 9.31
CA TYR A 207 -5.11 -0.76 9.97
C TYR A 207 -5.75 0.61 9.73
N ALA A 208 -6.80 0.66 8.93
CA ALA A 208 -7.62 1.85 8.72
C ALA A 208 -8.73 1.85 9.79
N ALA A 209 -8.45 2.52 10.92
CA ALA A 209 -9.38 2.63 12.03
C ALA A 209 -10.48 3.62 11.66
N ASN A 210 -11.64 3.09 11.22
CA ASN A 210 -12.76 3.88 10.79
C ASN A 210 -13.59 4.35 11.99
N MET A 211 -13.63 5.67 12.20
CA MET A 211 -14.30 6.35 13.29
C MET A 211 -15.45 7.21 12.76
N ASP A 212 -16.34 7.63 13.65
CA ASP A 212 -17.26 8.73 13.41
C ASP A 212 -16.53 10.09 13.44
N GLU A 213 -17.23 11.15 13.13
CA GLU A 213 -16.68 12.51 13.07
C GLU A 213 -16.14 12.98 14.43
N GLU A 214 -16.83 12.63 15.54
CA GLU A 214 -16.44 13.00 16.91
C GLU A 214 -15.15 12.26 17.31
N GLY A 215 -15.09 10.94 17.11
CA GLY A 215 -13.90 10.13 17.40
C GLY A 215 -12.72 10.48 16.50
N PHE A 216 -12.97 10.94 15.27
CA PHE A 216 -11.92 11.40 14.38
C PHE A 216 -11.34 12.74 14.81
N ALA A 217 -12.18 13.66 15.35
CA ALA A 217 -11.75 14.96 15.87
C ALA A 217 -10.87 14.82 17.14
N ASP A 218 -11.20 13.86 18.04
CA ASP A 218 -10.38 13.54 19.22
C ASP A 218 -10.05 12.04 19.28
N GLN A 219 -9.07 11.66 18.48
CA GLN A 219 -8.60 10.26 18.36
C GLN A 219 -8.10 9.69 19.69
N SER A 220 -7.53 10.52 20.55
CA SER A 220 -6.96 10.10 21.84
C SER A 220 -8.04 9.66 22.83
N ALA A 221 -9.24 10.21 22.72
CA ALA A 221 -10.38 9.86 23.53
C ALA A 221 -11.12 8.59 23.04
N ASN A 222 -10.87 8.14 21.81
CA ASN A 222 -11.54 6.97 21.25
C ASN A 222 -10.92 5.66 21.78
N PRO A 223 -11.66 4.89 22.61
CA PRO A 223 -11.11 3.68 23.23
C PRO A 223 -10.83 2.58 22.20
N TYR A 224 -11.63 2.47 21.15
CA TYR A 224 -11.44 1.47 20.08
C TYR A 224 -10.17 1.73 19.27
N PHE A 225 -9.93 3.00 18.92
CA PHE A 225 -8.71 3.41 18.23
C PHE A 225 -7.46 3.07 19.06
N ASN A 226 -7.51 3.36 20.37
CA ASN A 226 -6.38 3.09 21.25
C ASN A 226 -6.03 1.59 21.29
N LEU A 227 -7.05 0.70 21.30
CA LEU A 227 -6.83 -0.75 21.24
C LEU A 227 -6.15 -1.19 19.93
N VAL A 228 -6.62 -0.66 18.79
CA VAL A 228 -6.03 -0.97 17.47
C VAL A 228 -4.61 -0.42 17.36
N ALA A 229 -4.35 0.78 17.90
CA ALA A 229 -3.02 1.40 17.90
C ALA A 229 -2.01 0.60 18.74
N GLU A 230 -2.43 0.07 19.89
CA GLU A 230 -1.59 -0.81 20.71
C GLU A 230 -1.25 -2.13 19.99
N LEU A 231 -2.24 -2.73 19.32
CA LEU A 231 -2.02 -3.94 18.53
C LEU A 231 -1.03 -3.67 17.38
N ALA A 232 -1.30 -2.62 16.59
CA ALA A 232 -0.44 -2.23 15.47
C ALA A 232 1.01 -2.01 15.90
N LYS A 233 1.21 -1.34 17.06
CA LYS A 233 2.55 -1.15 17.63
C LYS A 233 3.25 -2.47 17.97
N LYS A 234 2.51 -3.45 18.52
CA LYS A 234 3.06 -4.77 18.85
C LYS A 234 3.46 -5.57 17.61
N GLU A 235 2.73 -5.40 16.52
CA GLU A 235 2.98 -6.10 15.25
C GLU A 235 3.96 -5.34 14.32
N GLY A 236 4.36 -4.12 14.67
CA GLY A 236 5.13 -3.25 13.79
C GLY A 236 4.34 -2.79 12.57
N ALA A 237 3.01 -2.84 12.64
CA ALA A 237 2.11 -2.38 11.60
C ALA A 237 1.78 -0.89 11.76
N GLN A 238 1.24 -0.29 10.69
CA GLN A 238 0.76 1.09 10.74
C GLN A 238 -0.73 1.13 11.06
N VAL A 239 -1.16 2.17 11.78
CA VAL A 239 -2.57 2.47 12.01
C VAL A 239 -2.87 3.88 11.56
N LEU A 240 -3.97 4.06 10.85
CA LEU A 240 -4.46 5.35 10.38
C LEU A 240 -5.88 5.58 10.90
N PRO A 241 -6.12 6.69 11.60
CA PRO A 241 -7.46 7.16 11.90
C PRO A 241 -8.11 7.67 10.61
N ILE A 242 -9.30 7.19 10.29
CA ILE A 242 -10.08 7.58 9.11
C ILE A 242 -11.53 7.76 9.54
N CYS A 243 -12.22 8.74 8.96
CA CYS A 243 -13.67 8.82 8.97
C CYS A 243 -14.16 8.62 7.53
N ALA A 244 -14.54 7.39 7.19
CA ALA A 244 -14.90 7.04 5.81
C ALA A 244 -16.07 7.86 5.25
N LYS A 245 -16.99 8.30 6.11
CA LYS A 245 -18.09 9.20 5.74
C LYS A 245 -17.56 10.57 5.34
N LEU A 246 -16.69 11.16 6.17
CA LEU A 246 -16.06 12.45 5.91
C LEU A 246 -15.23 12.41 4.62
N GLU A 247 -14.50 11.32 4.40
CA GLU A 247 -13.72 11.14 3.16
C GLU A 247 -14.61 11.08 1.91
N GLN A 248 -15.79 10.46 2.04
CA GLN A 248 -16.76 10.44 0.94
C GLN A 248 -17.30 11.84 0.66
N ASP A 249 -17.64 12.61 1.68
CA ASP A 249 -18.14 13.99 1.55
C ASP A 249 -17.04 14.88 0.92
N ILE A 250 -15.78 14.76 1.35
CA ILE A 250 -14.64 15.48 0.78
C ILE A 250 -14.41 15.11 -0.71
N ALA A 251 -14.55 13.84 -1.06
CA ALA A 251 -14.35 13.37 -2.42
C ALA A 251 -15.41 13.85 -3.43
N GLU A 252 -16.56 14.34 -2.94
CA GLU A 252 -17.63 14.91 -3.74
C GLU A 252 -17.46 16.43 -3.98
N LEU A 253 -16.51 17.08 -3.29
CA LEU A 253 -16.24 18.52 -3.42
C LEU A 253 -15.30 18.82 -4.59
N GLU A 254 -15.52 19.97 -5.23
CA GLU A 254 -14.54 20.54 -6.17
C GLU A 254 -13.26 20.94 -5.44
N GLU A 255 -12.14 21.05 -6.17
CA GLU A 255 -10.80 21.24 -5.59
C GLU A 255 -10.70 22.48 -4.68
N ASP A 256 -11.30 23.61 -5.07
CA ASP A 256 -11.28 24.85 -4.28
C ASP A 256 -12.10 24.72 -2.99
N ASP A 257 -13.28 24.08 -3.07
CA ASP A 257 -14.16 23.86 -1.91
C ASP A 257 -13.55 22.84 -0.95
N ARG A 258 -12.84 21.83 -1.47
CA ARG A 258 -12.11 20.82 -0.68
C ARG A 258 -11.05 21.46 0.21
N ALA A 259 -10.25 22.36 -0.35
CA ALA A 259 -9.21 23.08 0.41
C ALA A 259 -9.81 23.91 1.57
N MET A 260 -10.89 24.65 1.30
CA MET A 260 -11.59 25.42 2.32
C MET A 260 -12.22 24.53 3.42
N PHE A 261 -12.79 23.43 3.03
CA PHE A 261 -13.41 22.47 3.96
C PHE A 261 -12.39 21.82 4.91
N LEU A 262 -11.22 21.43 4.37
CA LEU A 262 -10.11 20.91 5.19
C LEU A 262 -9.58 21.97 6.17
N GLU A 263 -9.45 23.22 5.74
CA GLU A 263 -9.02 24.34 6.59
C GLU A 263 -10.03 24.59 7.72
N GLU A 264 -11.33 24.57 7.44
CA GLU A 264 -12.39 24.73 8.45
C GLU A 264 -12.36 23.61 9.52
N LEU A 265 -12.02 22.39 9.10
CA LEU A 265 -11.83 21.25 10.00
C LEU A 265 -10.48 21.27 10.74
N GLY A 266 -9.56 22.17 10.38
CA GLY A 266 -8.21 22.22 10.95
C GLY A 266 -7.34 21.01 10.53
N ILE A 267 -7.60 20.40 9.36
CA ILE A 267 -6.93 19.21 8.84
C ILE A 267 -6.06 19.63 7.65
N GLU A 268 -4.76 19.35 7.72
CA GLU A 268 -3.82 19.67 6.62
C GLU A 268 -3.99 18.74 5.40
N LYS A 269 -4.28 17.46 5.64
CA LYS A 269 -4.44 16.44 4.60
C LYS A 269 -5.59 15.52 4.96
N SER A 270 -6.37 15.13 3.97
CA SER A 270 -7.46 14.16 4.16
C SER A 270 -6.93 12.81 4.68
N GLY A 271 -7.79 12.01 5.29
CA GLY A 271 -7.44 10.65 5.69
C GLY A 271 -7.11 9.78 4.49
N LEU A 272 -7.74 10.04 3.34
CA LEU A 272 -7.46 9.36 2.08
C LEU A 272 -6.05 9.70 1.57
N ASP A 273 -5.64 10.97 1.56
CA ASP A 273 -4.29 11.38 1.16
C ASP A 273 -3.23 10.74 2.06
N ARG A 274 -3.50 10.69 3.37
CA ARG A 274 -2.64 10.02 4.34
C ARG A 274 -2.58 8.51 4.09
N LEU A 275 -3.70 7.87 3.74
CA LEU A 275 -3.75 6.45 3.41
C LEU A 275 -2.93 6.15 2.14
N ILE A 276 -3.05 6.98 1.11
CA ILE A 276 -2.29 6.84 -0.13
C ILE A 276 -0.79 6.96 0.15
N GLN A 277 -0.38 8.00 0.87
CA GLN A 277 1.02 8.22 1.24
C GLN A 277 1.58 7.07 2.08
N CYS A 278 0.85 6.66 3.11
CA CYS A 278 1.22 5.56 4.00
C CYS A 278 1.34 4.23 3.24
N SER A 279 0.44 3.99 2.28
CA SER A 279 0.47 2.82 1.40
C SER A 279 1.70 2.81 0.48
N TYR A 280 2.09 3.98 -0.02
CA TYR A 280 3.26 4.17 -0.85
C TYR A 280 4.54 3.84 -0.07
N ASP A 281 4.65 4.38 1.13
CA ASP A 281 5.78 4.13 2.04
C ASP A 281 5.86 2.66 2.49
N LEU A 282 4.72 2.06 2.84
CA LEU A 282 4.62 0.65 3.26
C LEU A 282 5.15 -0.31 2.19
N LEU A 283 4.87 0.00 0.92
CA LEU A 283 5.33 -0.78 -0.23
C LEU A 283 6.79 -0.51 -0.60
N GLY A 284 7.46 0.40 0.11
CA GLY A 284 8.84 0.81 -0.17
C GLY A 284 8.96 1.47 -1.54
N LEU A 285 7.95 2.26 -1.92
CA LEU A 285 7.93 2.98 -3.19
C LEU A 285 8.57 4.35 -3.06
N ILE A 286 9.16 4.80 -4.13
CA ILE A 286 9.68 6.15 -4.31
C ILE A 286 9.30 6.64 -5.71
N SER A 287 9.32 7.96 -5.89
CA SER A 287 9.09 8.59 -7.19
C SER A 287 10.34 9.31 -7.68
N PHE A 288 10.71 9.05 -8.94
CA PHE A 288 11.57 9.96 -9.67
C PHE A 288 10.74 10.78 -10.64
N LEU A 289 11.25 11.96 -11.03
CA LEU A 289 10.52 12.94 -11.80
C LEU A 289 11.19 13.16 -13.16
N THR A 290 10.38 13.22 -14.20
CA THR A 290 10.77 13.75 -15.50
C THR A 290 10.06 15.08 -15.76
N TYR A 291 10.72 15.98 -16.45
CA TYR A 291 10.26 17.35 -16.60
C TYR A 291 10.50 17.86 -18.03
N GLY A 292 9.61 18.68 -18.52
CA GLY A 292 9.66 19.26 -19.84
C GLY A 292 8.37 20.01 -20.18
N LYS A 293 8.33 20.67 -21.35
CA LYS A 293 7.12 21.35 -21.82
C LYS A 293 6.03 20.39 -22.26
N ASP A 294 6.39 19.22 -22.76
CA ASP A 294 5.41 18.23 -23.21
C ASP A 294 4.74 17.53 -22.01
N GLU A 295 5.54 17.13 -21.03
CA GLU A 295 5.04 16.42 -19.85
C GLU A 295 5.96 16.64 -18.63
N CYS A 296 5.34 16.92 -17.45
CA CYS A 296 5.93 16.69 -16.15
C CYS A 296 5.30 15.44 -15.54
N ARG A 297 6.14 14.46 -15.12
CA ARG A 297 5.63 13.18 -14.67
C ARG A 297 6.40 12.60 -13.50
N ALA A 298 5.66 12.02 -12.54
CA ALA A 298 6.20 11.21 -11.45
C ALA A 298 6.13 9.72 -11.83
N TRP A 299 7.25 9.02 -11.64
CA TRP A 299 7.43 7.61 -12.00
C TRP A 299 7.66 6.77 -10.76
N THR A 300 6.80 5.81 -10.52
CA THR A 300 6.91 4.90 -9.37
C THR A 300 7.95 3.82 -9.58
N ILE A 301 8.88 3.70 -8.65
CA ILE A 301 9.86 2.62 -8.54
C ILE A 301 9.95 2.13 -7.10
N ARG A 302 10.54 0.95 -6.88
CA ARG A 302 10.88 0.48 -5.53
C ARG A 302 12.18 1.12 -5.06
N LYS A 303 12.28 1.43 -3.78
CA LYS A 303 13.53 1.84 -3.13
C LYS A 303 14.62 0.81 -3.41
N GLY A 304 15.82 1.26 -3.79
CA GLY A 304 16.90 0.37 -4.20
C GLY A 304 16.97 0.07 -5.71
N THR A 305 16.01 0.57 -6.50
CA THR A 305 16.03 0.42 -7.97
C THR A 305 17.20 1.19 -8.57
N LYS A 306 17.96 0.55 -9.48
CA LYS A 306 19.06 1.20 -10.20
C LYS A 306 18.56 1.98 -11.42
N ALA A 307 19.36 2.94 -11.88
CA ALA A 307 19.03 3.85 -12.98
C ALA A 307 18.57 3.15 -14.29
N PRO A 308 19.18 2.05 -14.77
CA PRO A 308 18.69 1.36 -15.97
C PRO A 308 17.26 0.81 -15.78
N GLN A 309 16.96 0.17 -14.65
CA GLN A 309 15.60 -0.35 -14.37
C GLN A 309 14.58 0.78 -14.18
N ALA A 310 15.00 1.91 -13.61
CA ALA A 310 14.16 3.12 -13.54
C ALA A 310 13.85 3.66 -14.95
N ALA A 311 14.84 3.72 -15.83
CA ALA A 311 14.66 4.08 -17.24
C ALA A 311 13.70 3.14 -17.96
N GLY A 312 13.70 1.85 -17.61
CA GLY A 312 12.79 0.82 -18.11
C GLY A 312 11.33 1.07 -17.76
N LYS A 313 11.05 1.84 -16.70
CA LYS A 313 9.68 2.27 -16.37
C LYS A 313 9.11 3.24 -17.41
N ILE A 314 9.97 4.01 -18.07
CA ILE A 314 9.59 4.91 -19.15
C ILE A 314 9.38 4.10 -20.45
N HIS A 315 10.39 3.35 -20.84
CA HIS A 315 10.32 2.47 -22.01
C HIS A 315 11.45 1.42 -21.97
N SER A 316 11.15 0.20 -22.41
CA SER A 316 12.12 -0.91 -22.46
C SER A 316 13.36 -0.62 -23.33
N ASP A 317 13.20 0.21 -24.37
CA ASP A 317 14.33 0.62 -25.22
C ASP A 317 15.29 1.53 -24.49
N ILE A 318 14.80 2.40 -23.59
CA ILE A 318 15.65 3.28 -22.78
C ILE A 318 16.48 2.44 -21.79
N GLU A 319 15.88 1.40 -21.19
CA GLU A 319 16.61 0.45 -20.33
C GLU A 319 17.71 -0.26 -21.13
N ARG A 320 17.35 -0.83 -22.27
CA ARG A 320 18.25 -1.61 -23.11
C ARG A 320 19.41 -0.75 -23.67
N GLY A 321 19.09 0.47 -24.10
CA GLY A 321 20.05 1.42 -24.66
C GLY A 321 20.69 2.34 -23.63
N PHE A 322 20.51 2.13 -22.31
CA PHE A 322 20.95 3.01 -21.25
C PHE A 322 22.46 3.31 -21.33
N ILE A 323 22.80 4.60 -21.37
CA ILE A 323 24.17 5.11 -21.33
C ILE A 323 24.46 5.70 -19.94
N ARG A 324 23.68 6.69 -19.53
CA ARG A 324 23.79 7.38 -18.23
C ARG A 324 22.49 8.11 -17.87
N ALA A 325 22.35 8.46 -16.60
CA ALA A 325 21.31 9.35 -16.11
C ALA A 325 21.92 10.71 -15.75
N GLU A 326 21.33 11.80 -16.23
CA GLU A 326 21.63 13.15 -15.78
C GLU A 326 20.62 13.46 -14.67
N VAL A 327 21.11 13.60 -13.43
CA VAL A 327 20.30 13.64 -12.22
C VAL A 327 20.52 14.95 -11.48
N ILE A 328 19.43 15.60 -11.09
CA ILE A 328 19.41 16.74 -10.16
C ILE A 328 18.47 16.38 -9.01
N ALA A 329 18.88 16.58 -7.76
CA ALA A 329 17.97 16.45 -6.64
C ALA A 329 16.90 17.55 -6.72
N TYR A 330 15.64 17.21 -6.37
CA TYR A 330 14.54 18.19 -6.40
C TYR A 330 14.86 19.46 -5.61
N ASP A 331 15.40 19.33 -4.40
CA ASP A 331 15.74 20.47 -3.55
C ASP A 331 16.79 21.40 -4.19
N ASP A 332 17.77 20.82 -4.90
CA ASP A 332 18.76 21.60 -5.64
C ASP A 332 18.12 22.35 -6.81
N MET A 333 17.16 21.71 -7.49
CA MET A 333 16.42 22.36 -8.56
C MET A 333 15.61 23.56 -8.04
N MET A 334 14.89 23.38 -6.93
CA MET A 334 14.13 24.46 -6.30
C MET A 334 15.03 25.61 -5.84
N LYS A 335 16.18 25.29 -5.26
CA LYS A 335 17.17 26.27 -4.78
C LYS A 335 17.76 27.13 -5.90
N PHE A 336 18.03 26.55 -7.06
CA PHE A 336 18.70 27.24 -8.17
C PHE A 336 17.73 27.73 -9.25
N GLY A 337 16.49 27.29 -9.23
CA GLY A 337 15.41 27.77 -10.10
C GLY A 337 15.49 27.32 -11.57
N SER A 338 16.56 26.64 -11.99
CA SER A 338 16.67 26.08 -13.32
C SER A 338 17.75 25.00 -13.43
N VAL A 339 17.61 24.09 -14.40
CA VAL A 339 18.61 23.05 -14.71
C VAL A 339 19.97 23.67 -15.07
N ASN A 340 19.98 24.76 -15.82
CA ASN A 340 21.22 25.43 -16.22
C ASN A 340 21.95 26.03 -15.01
N ALA A 341 21.22 26.70 -14.12
CA ALA A 341 21.81 27.25 -12.91
C ALA A 341 22.33 26.15 -11.97
N ALA A 342 21.58 25.06 -11.80
CA ALA A 342 22.04 23.89 -11.04
C ALA A 342 23.29 23.24 -11.67
N LYS A 343 23.36 23.17 -13.00
CA LYS A 343 24.54 22.67 -13.73
C LYS A 343 25.77 23.54 -13.51
N GLU A 344 25.63 24.86 -13.58
CA GLU A 344 26.73 25.82 -13.33
C GLU A 344 27.28 25.69 -11.89
N LYS A 345 26.43 25.27 -10.95
CA LYS A 345 26.81 25.02 -9.56
C LYS A 345 27.30 23.59 -9.31
N GLY A 346 27.41 22.77 -10.36
CA GLY A 346 27.91 21.39 -10.26
C GLY A 346 26.91 20.40 -9.65
N GLN A 347 25.62 20.74 -9.57
CA GLN A 347 24.59 19.89 -8.99
C GLN A 347 23.95 18.93 -10.02
N LEU A 348 24.19 19.13 -11.31
CA LEU A 348 23.81 18.16 -12.32
C LEU A 348 24.84 17.02 -12.34
N ARG A 349 24.45 15.88 -11.77
CA ARG A 349 25.26 14.67 -11.66
C ARG A 349 25.11 13.82 -12.92
N SER A 350 26.18 13.16 -13.33
CA SER A 350 26.15 12.18 -14.40
C SER A 350 26.36 10.80 -13.80
N GLU A 351 25.29 10.02 -13.72
CA GLU A 351 25.25 8.75 -12.99
C GLU A 351 25.24 7.56 -13.95
N GLY A 352 25.98 6.52 -13.58
CA GLY A 352 26.12 5.29 -14.36
C GLY A 352 25.07 4.22 -13.99
N LYS A 353 25.31 2.99 -14.51
CA LYS A 353 24.38 1.85 -14.35
C LYS A 353 24.17 1.39 -12.92
N GLU A 354 25.13 1.63 -12.03
CA GLU A 354 25.07 1.20 -10.63
C GLU A 354 24.41 2.23 -9.71
N TYR A 355 24.02 3.39 -10.23
CA TYR A 355 23.36 4.41 -9.44
C TYR A 355 22.01 3.93 -8.93
N VAL A 356 21.83 3.99 -7.64
CA VAL A 356 20.57 3.68 -6.95
C VAL A 356 19.74 4.96 -6.87
N MET A 357 18.60 4.95 -7.52
CA MET A 357 17.67 6.09 -7.57
C MET A 357 17.22 6.51 -6.18
N GLN A 358 17.15 7.82 -5.98
CA GLN A 358 16.63 8.43 -4.76
C GLN A 358 15.24 9.02 -5.00
N ASP A 359 14.44 9.12 -3.91
CA ASP A 359 13.14 9.77 -4.00
C ASP A 359 13.30 11.25 -4.34
N GLY A 360 12.53 11.74 -5.32
CA GLY A 360 12.62 13.10 -5.80
C GLY A 360 13.77 13.37 -6.78
N ASP A 361 14.52 12.36 -7.23
CA ASP A 361 15.48 12.55 -8.31
C ASP A 361 14.78 13.07 -9.57
N MET A 362 15.20 14.21 -10.08
CA MET A 362 14.81 14.75 -11.39
C MET A 362 15.79 14.24 -12.44
N VAL A 363 15.29 13.50 -13.44
CA VAL A 363 16.16 12.69 -14.29
C VAL A 363 15.91 12.92 -15.77
N TYR A 364 17.03 12.99 -16.51
CA TYR A 364 17.05 12.84 -17.95
C TYR A 364 17.95 11.66 -18.34
N PHE A 365 17.36 10.60 -18.91
CA PHE A 365 18.11 9.44 -19.34
C PHE A 365 18.71 9.63 -20.73
N ARG A 366 20.01 9.38 -20.85
CA ARG A 366 20.72 9.30 -22.14
C ARG A 366 20.81 7.84 -22.57
N PHE A 367 20.34 7.57 -23.75
CA PHE A 367 20.28 6.22 -24.30
C PHE A 367 20.59 6.24 -25.78
N ASN A 368 20.94 5.08 -26.32
CA ASN A 368 21.15 4.85 -27.75
C ASN A 368 20.48 3.51 -28.13
N VAL A 369 19.60 3.52 -29.12
CA VAL A 369 18.85 2.34 -29.61
C VAL A 369 19.30 2.05 -31.02
#